data_fd84065743f1dc48520d560e3cc868a0
#
_entry.id   fd84065743f1dc48520d560e3cc868a0
#
_cell.length_a   1.000
_cell.length_b   1.000
_cell.length_c   1.000
_cell.angle_alpha   90.00
_cell.angle_beta   90.00
_cell.angle_gamma   90.00
#
_symmetry.space_group_name_H-M   'P 1'
#
loop_
_entity.id
_entity.type
_entity.pdbx_description
1 polymer ?
#
loop_
_entity_poly.entity_id
_entity_poly.type
_entity_poly.pdbx_seq_one_letter_code
_entity_poly.pdbx_strand_id
1 'polypeptide(L)'
;MNQAHRAPMAFSPAALLALLLALVSHTHAAEPVPGPAKPFAERLAAADVVNGRVVFGRCRTCHYPDKGAGHQNGPSLWNVWGRQAGTQEGFAYYSQALKDSRLVWSPEILDAWLADPRGFIPGNMMMSLGVPDPQERADLIAYLMQFREQ
;
A
#
# COMPACT_ATOMS: atom_id res chain seq x y z
N MET A 1 -15.95 -76.85 -23.94
CA MET A 1 -14.99 -76.63 -22.83
C MET A 1 -13.71 -76.13 -23.45
N ASN A 2 -13.49 -74.80 -23.37
CA ASN A 2 -12.35 -74.16 -24.02
C ASN A 2 -11.73 -73.23 -23.00
N GLN A 3 -10.62 -73.69 -22.38
CA GLN A 3 -9.87 -72.90 -21.40
C GLN A 3 -8.82 -72.05 -22.15
N ALA A 4 -9.03 -70.75 -22.15
CA ALA A 4 -8.10 -69.78 -22.67
C ALA A 4 -6.98 -69.57 -21.61
N HIS A 5 -5.77 -70.03 -21.97
CA HIS A 5 -4.54 -69.76 -21.19
C HIS A 5 -4.22 -68.24 -21.26
N ARG A 6 -4.30 -67.54 -20.12
CA ARG A 6 -3.77 -66.20 -19.98
C ARG A 6 -2.26 -66.27 -19.65
N ALA A 7 -1.44 -65.74 -20.55
CA ALA A 7 -0.01 -65.56 -20.32
C ALA A 7 0.24 -64.47 -19.28
N PRO A 8 1.25 -64.61 -18.37
CA PRO A 8 1.60 -63.58 -17.45
C PRO A 8 2.36 -62.45 -18.16
N MET A 9 1.94 -61.20 -17.97
CA MET A 9 2.68 -60.03 -18.40
C MET A 9 3.97 -59.91 -17.53
N ALA A 10 5.11 -60.08 -18.13
CA ALA A 10 6.38 -59.80 -17.52
C ALA A 10 6.64 -58.29 -17.51
N PHE A 11 6.63 -57.70 -16.34
CA PHE A 11 7.08 -56.31 -16.17
C PHE A 11 8.60 -56.26 -16.22
N SER A 12 9.14 -55.58 -17.22
CA SER A 12 10.57 -55.35 -17.36
C SER A 12 11.08 -54.38 -16.28
N PRO A 13 12.11 -54.75 -15.49
CA PRO A 13 12.68 -53.89 -14.45
C PRO A 13 13.39 -52.63 -14.98
N ALA A 14 13.55 -52.50 -16.31
CA ALA A 14 14.17 -51.32 -16.92
C ALA A 14 13.30 -50.06 -16.96
N ALA A 15 11.97 -50.19 -16.73
CA ALA A 15 11.05 -49.04 -16.75
C ALA A 15 10.98 -48.27 -15.43
N LEU A 16 11.54 -48.82 -14.33
CA LEU A 16 11.52 -48.21 -12.99
C LEU A 16 12.70 -47.26 -12.69
N LEU A 17 13.74 -47.27 -13.53
CA LEU A 17 14.95 -46.45 -13.28
C LEU A 17 14.91 -45.07 -13.95
N ALA A 18 13.92 -44.80 -14.82
CA ALA A 18 13.84 -43.51 -15.55
C ALA A 18 13.02 -42.43 -14.83
N LEU A 19 12.37 -42.72 -13.69
CA LEU A 19 11.48 -41.78 -13.00
C LEU A 19 12.11 -41.05 -11.80
N LEU A 20 13.40 -41.25 -11.54
CA LEU A 20 14.07 -40.74 -10.33
C LEU A 20 15.07 -39.60 -10.57
N LEU A 21 15.17 -39.03 -11.77
CA LEU A 21 16.18 -38.01 -12.10
C LEU A 21 15.62 -36.61 -12.46
N ALA A 22 14.38 -36.32 -12.17
CA ALA A 22 13.79 -34.99 -12.39
C ALA A 22 13.48 -34.26 -11.06
N LEU A 23 14.37 -34.36 -10.07
CA LEU A 23 14.44 -33.34 -8.99
C LEU A 23 15.12 -32.09 -9.56
N VAL A 24 14.36 -31.31 -10.34
CA VAL A 24 14.77 -29.98 -10.73
C VAL A 24 14.82 -29.17 -9.42
N SER A 25 16.05 -28.99 -8.92
CA SER A 25 16.34 -28.06 -7.83
C SER A 25 15.94 -26.67 -8.31
N HIS A 26 14.73 -26.22 -7.96
CA HIS A 26 14.34 -24.83 -8.09
C HIS A 26 15.13 -24.06 -7.04
N THR A 27 16.32 -23.60 -7.42
CA THR A 27 17.02 -22.57 -6.65
C THR A 27 16.15 -21.32 -6.75
N HIS A 28 15.33 -21.07 -5.74
CA HIS A 28 14.74 -19.76 -5.52
C HIS A 28 15.92 -18.81 -5.31
N ALA A 29 16.27 -18.05 -6.35
CA ALA A 29 17.11 -16.90 -6.17
C ALA A 29 16.37 -15.99 -5.16
N ALA A 30 16.97 -15.75 -3.99
CA ALA A 30 16.41 -14.82 -3.01
C ALA A 30 16.28 -13.46 -3.71
N GLU A 31 15.06 -12.92 -3.74
CA GLU A 31 14.82 -11.55 -4.19
C GLU A 31 15.74 -10.61 -3.41
N PRO A 32 16.41 -9.65 -4.09
CA PRO A 32 17.29 -8.73 -3.41
C PRO A 32 16.50 -7.98 -2.33
N VAL A 33 16.98 -8.04 -1.08
CA VAL A 33 16.39 -7.25 0.02
C VAL A 33 16.47 -5.78 -0.38
N PRO A 34 15.35 -5.05 -0.43
CA PRO A 34 15.35 -3.64 -0.77
C PRO A 34 16.31 -2.90 0.15
N GLY A 35 17.23 -2.13 -0.43
CA GLY A 35 18.11 -1.25 0.35
C GLY A 35 17.29 -0.23 1.16
N PRO A 36 17.94 0.53 2.08
CA PRO A 36 17.23 1.56 2.85
C PRO A 36 16.56 2.56 1.91
N ALA A 37 15.32 2.93 2.24
CA ALA A 37 14.58 3.89 1.44
C ALA A 37 15.33 5.24 1.37
N LYS A 38 15.33 5.88 0.20
CA LYS A 38 15.88 7.23 0.04
C LYS A 38 15.22 8.22 1.01
N PRO A 39 15.92 9.28 1.42
CA PRO A 39 15.34 10.36 2.21
C PRO A 39 14.06 10.92 1.56
N PHE A 40 13.12 11.37 2.37
CA PHE A 40 11.82 11.85 1.88
C PHE A 40 11.96 12.98 0.86
N ALA A 41 12.86 13.93 1.10
CA ALA A 41 13.09 15.05 0.17
C ALA A 41 13.52 14.59 -1.24
N GLU A 42 14.38 13.55 -1.33
CA GLU A 42 14.79 12.98 -2.62
C GLU A 42 13.62 12.26 -3.32
N ARG A 43 12.81 11.53 -2.54
CA ARG A 43 11.63 10.85 -3.06
C ARG A 43 10.60 11.84 -3.57
N LEU A 44 10.38 12.93 -2.84
CA LEU A 44 9.44 13.98 -3.23
C LEU A 44 9.92 14.73 -4.48
N ALA A 45 11.22 15.00 -4.61
CA ALA A 45 11.80 15.63 -5.78
C ALA A 45 11.68 14.76 -7.06
N ALA A 46 11.64 13.44 -6.87
CA ALA A 46 11.47 12.47 -7.97
C ALA A 46 10.02 11.99 -8.14
N ALA A 47 9.05 12.62 -7.45
CA ALA A 47 7.69 12.13 -7.37
C ALA A 47 6.94 12.22 -8.71
N ASP A 48 6.20 11.17 -9.03
CA ASP A 48 5.26 11.10 -10.16
C ASP A 48 3.84 11.42 -9.67
N VAL A 49 3.38 12.61 -10.05
CA VAL A 49 2.02 13.10 -9.71
C VAL A 49 0.93 12.25 -10.37
N VAL A 50 1.18 11.65 -11.54
CA VAL A 50 0.21 10.78 -12.22
C VAL A 50 0.05 9.49 -11.43
N ASN A 51 1.16 8.89 -10.98
CA ASN A 51 1.12 7.76 -10.06
C ASN A 51 0.47 8.13 -8.72
N GLY A 52 0.79 9.30 -8.18
CA GLY A 52 0.16 9.82 -6.95
C GLY A 52 -1.36 9.89 -7.03
N ARG A 53 -1.91 10.27 -8.19
CA ARG A 53 -3.36 10.21 -8.46
C ARG A 53 -3.89 8.77 -8.43
N VAL A 54 -3.15 7.81 -8.97
CA VAL A 54 -3.53 6.39 -8.94
C VAL A 54 -3.55 5.89 -7.50
N VAL A 55 -2.50 6.18 -6.72
CA VAL A 55 -2.41 5.83 -5.30
C VAL A 55 -3.56 6.46 -4.50
N PHE A 56 -3.93 7.73 -4.80
CA PHE A 56 -5.05 8.43 -4.17
C PHE A 56 -6.39 7.73 -4.40
N GLY A 57 -6.53 6.89 -5.41
CA GLY A 57 -7.73 6.10 -5.66
C GLY A 57 -8.23 5.32 -4.44
N ARG A 58 -7.31 4.84 -3.59
CA ARG A 58 -7.62 4.16 -2.32
C ARG A 58 -8.20 5.10 -1.25
N CYS A 59 -7.88 6.38 -1.33
CA CYS A 59 -8.30 7.41 -0.37
C CYS A 59 -9.63 8.04 -0.78
N ARG A 60 -9.93 8.04 -2.09
CA ARG A 60 -11.07 8.73 -2.69
C ARG A 60 -12.44 8.19 -2.24
N THR A 61 -12.49 7.00 -1.70
CA THR A 61 -13.71 6.43 -1.11
C THR A 61 -14.17 7.18 0.14
N CYS A 62 -13.24 7.90 0.80
CA CYS A 62 -13.50 8.61 2.05
C CYS A 62 -13.13 10.10 1.98
N HIS A 63 -12.27 10.52 1.04
CA HIS A 63 -11.74 11.88 1.00
C HIS A 63 -11.87 12.49 -0.40
N TYR A 64 -12.19 13.79 -0.44
CA TYR A 64 -12.08 14.59 -1.65
C TYR A 64 -10.99 15.65 -1.48
N PRO A 65 -10.08 15.83 -2.47
CA PRO A 65 -9.05 16.85 -2.42
C PRO A 65 -9.52 18.17 -3.03
N ASP A 66 -10.58 18.15 -3.83
CA ASP A 66 -11.00 19.28 -4.65
C ASP A 66 -11.67 20.38 -3.82
N LYS A 67 -11.49 21.65 -4.24
CA LYS A 67 -12.13 22.82 -3.58
C LYS A 67 -13.65 22.69 -3.64
N GLY A 68 -14.30 22.83 -2.49
CA GLY A 68 -15.75 22.81 -2.40
C GLY A 68 -16.41 21.43 -2.52
N ALA A 69 -15.63 20.34 -2.70
CA ALA A 69 -16.20 19.00 -2.81
C ALA A 69 -16.81 18.45 -1.50
N GLY A 70 -16.54 19.13 -0.37
CA GLY A 70 -17.10 18.76 0.94
C GLY A 70 -16.41 17.55 1.58
N HIS A 71 -17.13 16.95 2.54
CA HIS A 71 -16.70 15.79 3.30
C HIS A 71 -17.42 14.53 2.83
N GLN A 72 -16.77 13.42 3.08
CA GLN A 72 -17.35 12.07 2.95
C GLN A 72 -17.25 11.36 4.31
N ASN A 73 -16.94 10.05 4.32
CA ASN A 73 -16.59 9.32 5.54
C ASN A 73 -15.31 9.86 6.21
N GLY A 74 -14.51 10.62 5.49
CA GLY A 74 -13.36 11.38 5.95
C GLY A 74 -13.48 12.87 5.62
N PRO A 75 -12.64 13.71 6.22
CA PRO A 75 -12.63 15.15 5.95
C PRO A 75 -12.15 15.46 4.53
N SER A 76 -12.58 16.62 4.00
CA SER A 76 -11.98 17.20 2.81
C SER A 76 -10.48 17.40 3.00
N LEU A 77 -9.70 17.08 1.98
CA LEU A 77 -8.25 17.30 1.97
C LEU A 77 -7.84 18.58 1.23
N TRP A 78 -8.84 19.36 0.74
CA TRP A 78 -8.53 20.66 0.18
C TRP A 78 -7.80 21.53 1.20
N ASN A 79 -6.68 22.12 0.75
CA ASN A 79 -5.87 23.02 1.57
C ASN A 79 -5.46 22.41 2.94
N VAL A 80 -5.08 21.14 2.95
CA VAL A 80 -4.70 20.43 4.19
C VAL A 80 -3.38 20.93 4.78
N TRP A 81 -2.51 21.49 3.96
CA TRP A 81 -1.16 21.92 4.32
C TRP A 81 -1.17 23.08 5.32
N GLY A 82 -0.39 22.95 6.40
CA GLY A 82 -0.34 23.92 7.47
C GLY A 82 -1.55 23.89 8.42
N ARG A 83 -2.53 23.02 8.16
CA ARG A 83 -3.70 22.85 9.03
C ARG A 83 -3.38 21.92 10.20
N GLN A 84 -3.90 22.26 11.38
CA GLN A 84 -3.82 21.36 12.52
C GLN A 84 -4.71 20.14 12.31
N ALA A 85 -4.21 18.97 12.71
CA ALA A 85 -4.96 17.70 12.63
C ALA A 85 -6.26 17.80 13.47
N GLY A 86 -7.33 17.23 12.93
CA GLY A 86 -8.61 17.22 13.63
C GLY A 86 -9.41 18.53 13.59
N THR A 87 -9.03 19.52 12.75
CA THR A 87 -9.65 20.86 12.75
C THR A 87 -10.30 21.27 11.42
N GLN A 88 -10.46 20.35 10.45
CA GLN A 88 -11.18 20.70 9.22
C GLN A 88 -12.61 21.11 9.55
N GLU A 89 -12.96 22.35 9.22
CA GLU A 89 -14.28 22.90 9.45
C GLU A 89 -15.40 22.04 8.82
N GLY A 90 -16.49 21.86 9.53
CA GLY A 90 -17.64 21.08 9.09
C GLY A 90 -17.52 19.57 9.21
N PHE A 91 -16.34 19.00 9.51
CA PHE A 91 -16.17 17.57 9.74
C PHE A 91 -16.24 17.25 11.24
N ALA A 92 -17.28 16.54 11.67
CA ALA A 92 -17.56 16.27 13.09
C ALA A 92 -16.91 15.00 13.65
N TYR A 93 -16.45 14.06 12.79
CA TYR A 93 -16.15 12.68 13.18
C TYR A 93 -14.66 12.41 13.44
N TYR A 94 -13.93 13.39 13.95
CA TYR A 94 -12.55 13.16 14.36
C TYR A 94 -12.46 12.41 15.68
N SER A 95 -11.53 11.43 15.74
CA SER A 95 -11.16 10.82 17.02
C SER A 95 -10.54 11.82 17.97
N GLN A 96 -10.71 11.58 19.27
CA GLN A 96 -10.07 12.40 20.30
C GLN A 96 -8.54 12.36 20.16
N ALA A 97 -7.97 11.17 19.90
CA ALA A 97 -6.54 10.99 19.68
C ALA A 97 -5.98 11.91 18.57
N LEU A 98 -6.72 12.05 17.45
CA LEU A 98 -6.27 12.93 16.36
C LEU A 98 -6.34 14.41 16.76
N LYS A 99 -7.37 14.84 17.50
CA LYS A 99 -7.50 16.22 18.01
C LYS A 99 -6.40 16.54 19.03
N ASP A 100 -6.11 15.62 19.94
CA ASP A 100 -5.13 15.78 21.01
C ASP A 100 -3.69 15.74 20.48
N SER A 101 -3.46 15.16 19.30
CA SER A 101 -2.12 15.12 18.68
C SER A 101 -1.54 16.51 18.40
N ARG A 102 -2.41 17.50 18.14
CA ARG A 102 -2.05 18.88 17.78
C ARG A 102 -1.04 18.98 16.63
N LEU A 103 -0.87 17.92 15.87
CA LEU A 103 0.01 17.92 14.71
C LEU A 103 -0.45 18.95 13.68
N VAL A 104 0.52 19.54 12.99
CA VAL A 104 0.26 20.40 11.82
C VAL A 104 0.72 19.65 10.58
N TRP A 105 -0.17 19.51 9.62
CA TRP A 105 0.12 18.73 8.42
C TRP A 105 1.19 19.41 7.56
N SER A 106 2.35 18.80 7.48
CA SER A 106 3.38 19.05 6.50
C SER A 106 3.57 17.83 5.60
N PRO A 107 4.29 17.95 4.47
CA PRO A 107 4.61 16.80 3.64
C PRO A 107 5.31 15.67 4.42
N GLU A 108 6.24 16.00 5.31
CA GLU A 108 7.00 15.04 6.13
C GLU A 108 6.11 14.35 7.17
N ILE A 109 5.24 15.12 7.83
CA ILE A 109 4.28 14.58 8.80
C ILE A 109 3.28 13.66 8.09
N LEU A 110 2.85 14.04 6.90
CA LEU A 110 1.95 13.21 6.11
C LEU A 110 2.63 11.92 5.60
N ASP A 111 3.93 11.98 5.22
CA ASP A 111 4.69 10.77 4.87
C ASP A 111 4.76 9.79 6.06
N ALA A 112 5.09 10.30 7.25
CA ALA A 112 5.14 9.47 8.45
C ALA A 112 3.75 8.91 8.84
N TRP A 113 2.69 9.74 8.78
CA TRP A 113 1.31 9.32 9.02
C TRP A 113 0.85 8.24 8.06
N LEU A 114 1.12 8.42 6.76
CA LEU A 114 0.69 7.47 5.73
C LEU A 114 1.50 6.18 5.73
N ALA A 115 2.68 6.14 6.35
CA ALA A 115 3.45 4.91 6.49
C ALA A 115 2.73 3.89 7.39
N ASP A 116 2.22 4.35 8.53
CA ASP A 116 1.44 3.55 9.49
C ASP A 116 0.53 4.46 10.31
N PRO A 117 -0.71 4.74 9.86
CA PRO A 117 -1.61 5.63 10.58
C PRO A 117 -1.94 5.15 12.00
N ARG A 118 -2.02 3.85 12.20
CA ARG A 118 -2.40 3.27 13.51
C ARG A 118 -1.27 3.35 14.52
N GLY A 119 -0.04 3.11 14.08
CA GLY A 119 1.15 3.25 14.92
C GLY A 119 1.51 4.71 15.18
N PHE A 120 1.31 5.59 14.19
CA PHE A 120 1.66 7.01 14.30
C PHE A 120 0.75 7.78 15.27
N ILE A 121 -0.57 7.56 15.22
CA ILE A 121 -1.53 8.09 16.21
C ILE A 121 -2.43 6.95 16.67
N PRO A 122 -2.06 6.23 17.73
CA PRO A 122 -2.92 5.18 18.30
C PRO A 122 -4.28 5.74 18.72
N GLY A 123 -5.35 5.04 18.37
CA GLY A 123 -6.72 5.49 18.64
C GLY A 123 -7.30 6.46 17.60
N ASN A 124 -6.60 6.73 16.49
CA ASN A 124 -7.22 7.39 15.35
C ASN A 124 -8.31 6.49 14.72
N MET A 125 -9.28 7.11 14.04
CA MET A 125 -10.42 6.40 13.42
C MET A 125 -10.31 6.29 11.89
N MET A 126 -9.20 6.68 11.28
CA MET A 126 -9.00 6.48 9.85
C MET A 126 -8.80 4.98 9.55
N MET A 127 -9.67 4.41 8.74
CA MET A 127 -9.67 2.98 8.41
C MET A 127 -8.69 2.62 7.27
N SER A 128 -7.59 3.35 7.13
CA SER A 128 -6.54 3.04 6.17
C SER A 128 -5.44 2.20 6.84
N LEU A 129 -4.90 1.24 6.11
CA LEU A 129 -3.69 0.51 6.49
C LEU A 129 -2.41 1.28 6.15
N GLY A 130 -2.56 2.47 5.57
CA GLY A 130 -1.43 3.26 5.10
C GLY A 130 -1.01 2.94 3.67
N VAL A 131 0.13 3.48 3.29
CA VAL A 131 0.81 3.29 1.99
C VAL A 131 2.23 2.82 2.29
N PRO A 132 2.50 1.50 2.27
CA PRO A 132 3.79 0.95 2.71
C PRO A 132 4.97 1.39 1.85
N ASP A 133 4.78 1.51 0.54
CA ASP A 133 5.85 1.91 -0.37
C ASP A 133 6.22 3.38 -0.17
N PRO A 134 7.50 3.70 0.13
CA PRO A 134 7.92 5.06 0.38
C PRO A 134 7.83 5.98 -0.84
N GLN A 135 8.01 5.47 -2.06
CA GLN A 135 7.89 6.27 -3.27
C GLN A 135 6.43 6.56 -3.60
N GLU A 136 5.54 5.57 -3.46
CA GLU A 136 4.09 5.79 -3.61
C GLU A 136 3.58 6.87 -2.65
N ARG A 137 4.11 6.94 -1.41
CA ARG A 137 3.74 8.01 -0.47
C ARG A 137 4.20 9.38 -0.97
N ALA A 138 5.43 9.48 -1.48
CA ALA A 138 5.94 10.74 -2.03
C ALA A 138 5.12 11.20 -3.26
N ASP A 139 4.76 10.27 -4.15
CA ASP A 139 3.92 10.53 -5.31
C ASP A 139 2.53 11.02 -4.90
N LEU A 140 1.91 10.35 -3.93
CA LEU A 140 0.62 10.74 -3.35
C LEU A 140 0.68 12.15 -2.73
N ILE A 141 1.73 12.45 -1.99
CA ILE A 141 1.93 13.76 -1.36
C ILE A 141 2.10 14.84 -2.42
N ALA A 142 2.92 14.59 -3.46
CA ALA A 142 3.07 15.50 -4.59
C ALA A 142 1.74 15.76 -5.32
N TYR A 143 0.92 14.72 -5.50
CA TYR A 143 -0.43 14.88 -6.03
C TYR A 143 -1.30 15.76 -5.14
N LEU A 144 -1.32 15.54 -3.84
CA LEU A 144 -2.12 16.34 -2.89
C LEU A 144 -1.63 17.79 -2.77
N MET A 145 -0.35 18.07 -3.04
CA MET A 145 0.19 19.44 -3.02
C MET A 145 -0.42 20.36 -4.07
N GLN A 146 -1.14 19.81 -5.05
CA GLN A 146 -1.85 20.60 -6.07
C GLN A 146 -3.16 21.19 -5.54
N PHE A 147 -3.71 20.68 -4.45
CA PHE A 147 -5.01 21.05 -3.92
C PHE A 147 -4.89 22.02 -2.74
N ARG A 148 -4.45 23.22 -3.03
CA ARG A 148 -4.27 24.30 -2.06
C ARG A 148 -4.63 25.67 -2.67
N GLU A 149 -4.90 26.64 -1.79
CA GLU A 149 -4.92 28.06 -2.23
C GLU A 149 -3.54 28.44 -2.79
N GLN A 150 -3.53 29.26 -3.85
CA GLN A 150 -2.32 29.81 -4.46
C GLN A 150 -1.99 31.16 -3.86
#